data_6fa0bfd4866e49c33728321f46a155b9
#
_entry.id   6fa0bfd4866e49c33728321f46a155b9
#
_cell.length_a   1.000
_cell.length_b   1.000
_cell.length_c   1.000
_cell.angle_alpha   90.00
_cell.angle_beta   90.00
_cell.angle_gamma   90.00
#
_symmetry.space_group_name_H-M   'P 1'
#
loop_
_entity.id
_entity.type
_entity.pdbx_description
1 polymer ?
#
loop_
_entity_poly.entity_id
_entity_poly.type
_entity_poly.pdbx_seq_one_letter_code
_entity_poly.pdbx_strand_id
1 'polypeptide(L)'
;MSQKKKEPIKEQPVVTETQQEQMIDDVPKLKAPTAEEIKDFNKTLAVIEKQFGQGTIASAEDLLNVQKVSTRNLLLDILTEGGLPRGSISLLYGPFNSGKTLTALMLAGVFTMQGIPSLYIACEGDIDKPWIKKLGNDLKHFHIARPNNLEEAIDLADVAVRSKQFGIVIFDSVTAGVPKEALDKKTEKDQYALQARRNGKLVQKLTSGLQPADLQDPDSYNDTLVVLIAHLRNKVGVVYGSPETIPGGEALKHHSSYIIKVRPGAKLTKNEKVVGREMKFHIDRSKYSVPLVSGVTEFYFSPPKFNNAKVLLTYATQYGIIKRGGAMYSYGDIKVKGQKELLITLKEKGLLSEIKQKLIKRFAEA
;
A
#
# COMPACT_ATOMS: atom_id res chain seq x y z
N MET A 1 -39.13 -17.36 28.58
CA MET A 1 -38.62 -16.42 27.59
C MET A 1 -38.10 -15.18 28.33
N SER A 2 -36.82 -15.11 28.63
CA SER A 2 -36.21 -14.01 29.38
C SER A 2 -35.37 -13.16 28.42
N GLN A 3 -35.81 -11.93 28.19
CA GLN A 3 -35.05 -10.97 27.36
C GLN A 3 -33.87 -10.44 28.18
N LYS A 4 -32.64 -10.82 27.80
CA LYS A 4 -31.42 -10.19 28.29
C LYS A 4 -31.30 -8.80 27.67
N LYS A 5 -31.47 -7.75 28.50
CA LYS A 5 -31.11 -6.36 28.15
C LYS A 5 -29.62 -6.29 27.83
N LYS A 6 -29.27 -5.75 26.67
CA LYS A 6 -27.89 -5.36 26.31
C LYS A 6 -27.52 -4.13 27.15
N GLU A 7 -26.49 -4.23 27.95
CA GLU A 7 -25.87 -3.08 28.61
C GLU A 7 -25.23 -2.15 27.54
N PRO A 8 -25.31 -0.83 27.72
CA PRO A 8 -24.67 0.12 26.81
C PRO A 8 -23.15 0.05 26.98
N ILE A 9 -22.46 0.03 25.85
CA ILE A 9 -20.99 0.16 25.78
C ILE A 9 -20.63 1.52 26.38
N LYS A 10 -19.89 1.52 27.49
CA LYS A 10 -19.34 2.74 28.08
C LYS A 10 -18.35 3.36 27.09
N GLU A 11 -18.67 4.53 26.59
CA GLU A 11 -17.72 5.36 25.86
C GLU A 11 -16.51 5.65 26.74
N GLN A 12 -15.32 5.34 26.26
CA GLN A 12 -14.10 5.75 26.93
C GLN A 12 -13.97 7.26 26.81
N PRO A 13 -13.57 7.99 27.86
CA PRO A 13 -13.43 9.43 27.80
C PRO A 13 -12.38 9.82 26.75
N VAL A 14 -12.77 10.69 25.82
CA VAL A 14 -11.87 11.31 24.86
C VAL A 14 -10.89 12.18 25.66
N VAL A 15 -9.63 11.78 25.67
CA VAL A 15 -8.53 12.55 26.30
C VAL A 15 -8.37 13.85 25.50
N THR A 16 -8.54 15.00 26.13
CA THR A 16 -8.38 16.31 25.48
C THR A 16 -6.90 16.59 25.19
N GLU A 17 -6.62 17.42 24.18
CA GLU A 17 -5.24 17.82 23.80
C GLU A 17 -4.45 18.32 25.01
N THR A 18 -5.05 19.07 25.90
CA THR A 18 -4.45 19.58 27.15
C THR A 18 -4.05 18.44 28.11
N GLN A 19 -4.80 17.33 28.14
CA GLN A 19 -4.45 16.15 28.97
C GLN A 19 -3.35 15.32 28.32
N GLN A 20 -3.23 15.30 27.00
CA GLN A 20 -2.12 14.66 26.30
C GLN A 20 -0.81 15.43 26.50
N GLU A 21 -0.85 16.76 26.47
CA GLU A 21 0.32 17.60 26.78
C GLU A 21 0.77 17.42 28.24
N GLN A 22 -0.15 17.34 29.21
CA GLN A 22 0.20 17.07 30.59
C GLN A 22 0.80 15.66 30.84
N MET A 23 0.40 14.64 30.06
CA MET A 23 1.00 13.31 30.16
C MET A 23 2.44 13.25 29.62
N ILE A 24 2.82 14.18 28.72
CA ILE A 24 4.21 14.28 28.21
C ILE A 24 5.12 14.92 29.25
N ASP A 25 4.61 15.83 30.07
CA ASP A 25 5.38 16.48 31.13
C ASP A 25 5.73 15.58 32.34
N ASP A 26 5.06 14.45 32.48
CA ASP A 26 5.32 13.47 33.56
C ASP A 26 6.42 12.44 33.21
N VAL A 27 7.04 12.54 32.04
CA VAL A 27 8.19 11.69 31.69
C VAL A 27 9.40 12.13 32.52
N PRO A 28 10.01 11.26 33.35
CA PRO A 28 11.20 11.61 34.11
C PRO A 28 12.28 12.17 33.18
N LYS A 29 12.73 13.41 33.44
CA LYS A 29 13.80 14.01 32.65
C LYS A 29 15.07 13.21 32.85
N LEU A 30 15.49 12.50 31.83
CA LEU A 30 16.77 11.82 31.81
C LEU A 30 17.88 12.88 31.83
N LYS A 31 18.99 12.55 32.51
CA LYS A 31 20.17 13.42 32.54
C LYS A 31 20.73 13.54 31.13
N ALA A 32 20.93 14.76 30.64
CA ALA A 32 21.62 14.99 29.38
C ALA A 32 23.04 14.39 29.42
N PRO A 33 23.53 13.79 28.33
CA PRO A 33 24.86 13.23 28.28
C PRO A 33 25.93 14.34 28.46
N THR A 34 26.99 14.00 29.17
CA THR A 34 28.15 14.87 29.36
C THR A 34 28.98 14.94 28.06
N ALA A 35 29.85 15.92 27.95
CA ALA A 35 30.76 16.06 26.81
C ALA A 35 31.69 14.84 26.65
N GLU A 36 32.06 14.18 27.76
CA GLU A 36 32.88 12.96 27.74
C GLU A 36 32.08 11.76 27.22
N GLU A 37 30.82 11.57 27.65
CA GLU A 37 29.92 10.55 27.16
C GLU A 37 29.62 10.72 25.65
N ILE A 38 29.45 11.95 25.17
CA ILE A 38 29.29 12.26 23.73
C ILE A 38 30.56 11.89 22.95
N LYS A 39 31.74 12.18 23.49
CA LYS A 39 33.01 11.82 22.86
C LYS A 39 33.20 10.31 22.74
N ASP A 40 32.84 9.57 23.78
CA ASP A 40 32.94 8.12 23.78
C ASP A 40 31.86 7.47 22.87
N PHE A 41 30.68 8.06 22.78
CA PHE A 41 29.67 7.68 21.79
C PHE A 41 30.21 7.84 20.37
N ASN A 42 30.81 8.98 20.01
CA ASN A 42 31.39 9.20 18.70
C ASN A 42 32.54 8.23 18.35
N LYS A 43 33.37 7.85 19.35
CA LYS A 43 34.37 6.78 19.16
C LYS A 43 33.70 5.45 18.86
N THR A 44 32.60 5.12 19.55
CA THR A 44 31.83 3.89 19.31
C THR A 44 31.26 3.86 17.90
N LEU A 45 30.71 4.99 17.40
CA LEU A 45 30.24 5.10 16.02
C LEU A 45 31.39 4.82 15.02
N ALA A 46 32.55 5.41 15.22
CA ALA A 46 33.71 5.18 14.36
C ALA A 46 34.19 3.70 14.37
N VAL A 47 34.10 3.01 15.51
CA VAL A 47 34.41 1.58 15.60
C VAL A 47 33.39 0.74 14.83
N ILE A 48 32.10 1.07 14.93
CA ILE A 48 31.04 0.37 14.19
C ILE A 48 31.25 0.56 12.68
N GLU A 49 31.49 1.78 12.21
CA GLU A 49 31.75 2.04 10.79
C GLU A 49 33.01 1.35 10.27
N LYS A 50 34.07 1.30 11.08
CA LYS A 50 35.30 0.58 10.72
C LYS A 50 35.07 -0.93 10.61
N GLN A 51 34.20 -1.51 11.46
CA GLN A 51 33.95 -2.95 11.49
C GLN A 51 32.92 -3.39 10.45
N PHE A 52 31.86 -2.60 10.20
CA PHE A 52 30.72 -2.97 9.38
C PHE A 52 30.60 -2.22 8.05
N GLY A 53 31.41 -1.21 7.85
CA GLY A 53 31.40 -0.33 6.67
C GLY A 53 30.88 1.08 6.97
N GLN A 54 31.37 2.04 6.21
CA GLN A 54 30.91 3.44 6.28
C GLN A 54 29.43 3.53 5.93
N GLY A 55 28.68 4.41 6.59
CA GLY A 55 27.23 4.60 6.37
C GLY A 55 26.34 3.45 6.91
N THR A 56 26.92 2.50 7.65
CA THR A 56 26.13 1.42 8.32
C THR A 56 25.22 1.99 9.39
N ILE A 57 25.57 3.13 9.98
CA ILE A 57 24.78 3.82 11.00
C ILE A 57 24.61 5.27 10.62
N ALA A 58 23.39 5.79 10.76
CA ALA A 58 23.04 7.18 10.54
C ALA A 58 22.09 7.66 11.62
N SER A 59 22.08 8.98 11.89
CA SER A 59 21.02 9.54 12.71
C SER A 59 19.69 9.49 11.96
N ALA A 60 18.57 9.45 12.68
CA ALA A 60 17.26 9.50 12.03
C ALA A 60 17.02 10.80 11.26
N GLU A 61 17.72 11.88 11.61
CA GLU A 61 17.68 13.18 10.95
C GLU A 61 18.36 13.15 9.56
N ASP A 62 19.40 12.30 9.41
CA ASP A 62 20.15 12.14 8.17
C ASP A 62 19.50 11.12 7.21
N LEU A 63 18.47 10.40 7.64
CA LEU A 63 17.78 9.44 6.79
C LEU A 63 16.98 10.14 5.69
N LEU A 64 17.05 9.60 4.48
CA LEU A 64 16.27 10.11 3.36
C LEU A 64 14.78 9.91 3.56
N ASN A 65 14.00 10.92 3.18
CA ASN A 65 12.55 10.82 3.17
C ASN A 65 12.07 9.83 2.11
N VAL A 66 11.28 8.85 2.52
CA VAL A 66 10.72 7.86 1.62
C VAL A 66 9.73 8.49 0.65
N GLN A 67 10.02 8.42 -0.65
CA GLN A 67 9.13 8.90 -1.69
C GLN A 67 7.93 7.96 -1.85
N LYS A 68 6.72 8.52 -1.89
CA LYS A 68 5.49 7.77 -2.17
C LYS A 68 5.03 7.99 -3.61
N VAL A 69 4.50 6.94 -4.23
CA VAL A 69 3.94 6.96 -5.60
C VAL A 69 2.42 6.89 -5.53
N SER A 70 1.73 7.84 -6.17
CA SER A 70 0.28 7.82 -6.29
C SER A 70 -0.18 6.54 -6.99
N THR A 71 -1.22 5.92 -6.46
CA THR A 71 -1.78 4.66 -6.99
C THR A 71 -2.77 4.86 -8.13
N ARG A 72 -3.03 6.09 -8.56
CA ARG A 72 -4.12 6.50 -9.47
C ARG A 72 -5.53 6.24 -8.89
N ASN A 73 -5.60 5.75 -7.67
CA ASN A 73 -6.80 5.60 -6.87
C ASN A 73 -6.74 6.59 -5.70
N LEU A 74 -7.45 7.70 -5.80
CA LEU A 74 -7.40 8.77 -4.79
C LEU A 74 -7.78 8.27 -3.39
N LEU A 75 -8.72 7.31 -3.29
CA LEU A 75 -9.04 6.73 -1.98
C LEU A 75 -7.82 6.04 -1.38
N LEU A 76 -7.13 5.20 -2.15
CA LEU A 76 -5.95 4.50 -1.67
C LEU A 76 -4.83 5.49 -1.34
N ASP A 77 -4.65 6.53 -2.15
CA ASP A 77 -3.69 7.61 -1.86
C ASP A 77 -4.00 8.34 -0.55
N ILE A 78 -5.29 8.56 -0.23
CA ILE A 78 -5.71 9.15 1.06
C ILE A 78 -5.38 8.19 2.20
N LEU A 79 -5.83 6.93 2.12
CA LEU A 79 -5.63 5.92 3.17
C LEU A 79 -4.14 5.58 3.43
N THR A 80 -3.28 5.85 2.46
CA THR A 80 -1.83 5.64 2.56
C THR A 80 -1.03 6.95 2.71
N GLU A 81 -1.74 8.07 2.90
CA GLU A 81 -1.12 9.39 3.08
C GLU A 81 -0.17 9.76 1.93
N GLY A 82 -0.64 9.61 0.69
CA GLY A 82 0.07 10.02 -0.51
C GLY A 82 0.41 8.92 -1.51
N GLY A 83 0.15 7.65 -1.19
CA GLY A 83 0.42 6.51 -2.08
C GLY A 83 1.33 5.45 -1.48
N LEU A 84 1.91 4.61 -2.31
CA LEU A 84 2.79 3.52 -1.86
C LEU A 84 4.27 3.94 -1.85
N PRO A 85 5.04 3.56 -0.81
CA PRO A 85 6.43 3.97 -0.67
C PRO A 85 7.33 3.24 -1.66
N ARG A 86 8.21 3.96 -2.33
CA ARG A 86 9.29 3.40 -3.15
C ARG A 86 10.30 2.69 -2.25
N GLY A 87 11.10 1.79 -2.81
CA GLY A 87 12.08 1.03 -2.04
C GLY A 87 11.47 0.10 -0.99
N SER A 88 10.23 -0.33 -1.17
CA SER A 88 9.52 -1.12 -0.18
C SER A 88 8.62 -2.21 -0.77
N ILE A 89 8.17 -3.11 0.10
CA ILE A 89 7.23 -4.19 -0.24
C ILE A 89 5.84 -3.81 0.22
N SER A 90 4.86 -3.82 -0.69
CA SER A 90 3.43 -3.66 -0.42
C SER A 90 2.68 -4.94 -0.78
N LEU A 91 1.88 -5.46 0.14
CA LEU A 91 1.06 -6.66 -0.04
C LEU A 91 -0.39 -6.29 -0.32
N LEU A 92 -0.88 -6.62 -1.52
CA LEU A 92 -2.30 -6.57 -1.87
C LEU A 92 -2.92 -7.95 -1.72
N TYR A 93 -3.89 -8.11 -0.85
CA TYR A 93 -4.53 -9.40 -0.65
C TYR A 93 -6.06 -9.30 -0.59
N GLY A 94 -6.75 -10.41 -0.89
CA GLY A 94 -8.20 -10.45 -0.91
C GLY A 94 -8.74 -11.63 -1.69
N PRO A 95 -10.07 -11.81 -1.73
CA PRO A 95 -10.71 -12.89 -2.49
C PRO A 95 -10.48 -12.75 -4.01
N PHE A 96 -10.84 -13.78 -4.76
CA PHE A 96 -10.86 -13.74 -6.23
C PHE A 96 -11.72 -12.57 -6.72
N ASN A 97 -11.35 -11.99 -7.87
CA ASN A 97 -12.09 -10.90 -8.53
C ASN A 97 -12.29 -9.65 -7.65
N SER A 98 -11.44 -9.44 -6.63
CA SER A 98 -11.52 -8.24 -5.77
C SER A 98 -10.86 -7.00 -6.39
N GLY A 99 -10.07 -7.15 -7.47
CA GLY A 99 -9.40 -6.06 -8.16
C GLY A 99 -7.94 -5.82 -7.72
N LYS A 100 -7.28 -6.80 -7.10
CA LYS A 100 -5.86 -6.73 -6.71
C LYS A 100 -4.95 -6.49 -7.91
N THR A 101 -5.00 -7.39 -8.89
CA THR A 101 -4.26 -7.29 -10.16
C THR A 101 -4.57 -6.00 -10.90
N LEU A 102 -5.87 -5.62 -10.95
CA LEU A 102 -6.29 -4.34 -11.54
C LEU A 102 -5.57 -3.15 -10.89
N THR A 103 -5.57 -3.10 -9.55
CA THR A 103 -4.92 -2.03 -8.78
C THR A 103 -3.41 -2.00 -9.05
N ALA A 104 -2.75 -3.15 -9.06
CA ALA A 104 -1.33 -3.26 -9.35
C ALA A 104 -0.98 -2.83 -10.79
N LEU A 105 -1.79 -3.22 -11.77
CA LEU A 105 -1.60 -2.81 -13.17
C LEU A 105 -1.81 -1.31 -13.39
N MET A 106 -2.81 -0.70 -12.72
CA MET A 106 -2.99 0.75 -12.78
C MET A 106 -1.84 1.51 -12.13
N LEU A 107 -1.27 0.96 -11.06
CA LEU A 107 -0.09 1.51 -10.40
C LEU A 107 1.15 1.40 -11.31
N ALA A 108 1.36 0.27 -12.01
CA ALA A 108 2.43 0.14 -12.99
C ALA A 108 2.35 1.19 -14.10
N GLY A 109 1.13 1.59 -14.48
CA GLY A 109 0.92 2.66 -15.46
C GLY A 109 1.50 4.01 -15.02
N VAL A 110 1.72 4.26 -13.74
CA VAL A 110 2.38 5.50 -13.26
C VAL A 110 3.85 5.52 -13.68
N PHE A 111 4.51 4.38 -13.63
CA PHE A 111 5.92 4.22 -14.02
C PHE A 111 6.06 4.17 -15.54
N THR A 112 5.31 3.29 -16.20
CA THR A 112 5.46 3.06 -17.65
C THR A 112 5.15 4.29 -18.48
N MET A 113 4.17 5.12 -18.09
CA MET A 113 3.86 6.39 -18.76
C MET A 113 4.96 7.45 -18.61
N GLN A 114 5.87 7.28 -17.65
CA GLN A 114 7.05 8.12 -17.46
C GLN A 114 8.31 7.51 -18.11
N GLY A 115 8.17 6.42 -18.88
CA GLY A 115 9.30 5.73 -19.49
C GLY A 115 10.09 4.84 -18.53
N ILE A 116 9.60 4.63 -17.31
CA ILE A 116 10.27 3.81 -16.28
C ILE A 116 9.83 2.36 -16.45
N PRO A 117 10.76 1.40 -16.60
CA PRO A 117 10.43 -0.01 -16.78
C PRO A 117 9.64 -0.58 -15.60
N SER A 118 8.63 -1.38 -15.89
CA SER A 118 7.83 -2.13 -14.93
C SER A 118 7.90 -3.61 -15.27
N LEU A 119 8.07 -4.48 -14.26
CA LEU A 119 8.07 -5.93 -14.42
C LEU A 119 6.83 -6.53 -13.77
N TYR A 120 6.11 -7.34 -14.52
CA TYR A 120 5.02 -8.17 -14.05
C TYR A 120 5.40 -9.66 -14.13
N ILE A 121 5.48 -10.32 -12.98
CA ILE A 121 5.79 -11.74 -12.87
C ILE A 121 4.48 -12.51 -12.78
N ALA A 122 4.09 -13.15 -13.87
CA ALA A 122 2.81 -13.83 -14.06
C ALA A 122 2.90 -15.29 -13.59
N CYS A 123 2.47 -15.56 -12.34
CA CYS A 123 2.37 -16.93 -11.81
C CYS A 123 0.97 -17.53 -11.96
N GLU A 124 -0.05 -16.75 -12.32
CA GLU A 124 -1.47 -17.19 -12.41
C GLU A 124 -1.99 -17.37 -13.84
N GLY A 125 -1.21 -17.04 -14.84
CA GLY A 125 -1.63 -17.12 -16.24
C GLY A 125 -1.48 -15.82 -17.01
N ASP A 126 -2.10 -15.76 -18.17
CA ASP A 126 -1.91 -14.67 -19.12
C ASP A 126 -2.69 -13.41 -18.78
N ILE A 127 -2.05 -12.28 -19.08
CA ILE A 127 -2.72 -10.97 -19.07
C ILE A 127 -2.87 -10.51 -20.53
N ASP A 128 -4.04 -10.01 -20.86
CA ASP A 128 -4.36 -9.49 -22.17
C ASP A 128 -3.67 -8.14 -22.45
N LYS A 129 -2.90 -8.08 -23.53
CA LYS A 129 -2.19 -6.86 -23.96
C LYS A 129 -3.09 -5.65 -24.17
N PRO A 130 -4.25 -5.74 -24.88
CA PRO A 130 -5.24 -4.67 -24.96
C PRO A 130 -5.72 -4.18 -23.60
N TRP A 131 -5.89 -5.07 -22.62
CA TRP A 131 -6.32 -4.72 -21.28
C TRP A 131 -5.26 -3.93 -20.52
N ILE A 132 -3.99 -4.35 -20.57
CA ILE A 132 -2.86 -3.62 -19.99
C ILE A 132 -2.83 -2.18 -20.53
N LYS A 133 -2.96 -2.02 -21.86
CA LYS A 133 -3.00 -0.69 -22.50
C LYS A 133 -4.19 0.15 -22.03
N LYS A 134 -5.39 -0.44 -21.94
CA LYS A 134 -6.60 0.26 -21.46
C LYS A 134 -6.45 0.75 -20.02
N LEU A 135 -5.69 0.04 -19.18
CA LEU A 135 -5.38 0.44 -17.81
C LEU A 135 -4.35 1.57 -17.72
N GLY A 136 -3.87 2.08 -18.86
CA GLY A 136 -2.97 3.22 -18.95
C GLY A 136 -1.51 2.85 -18.74
N ASN A 137 -1.09 1.71 -19.27
CA ASN A 137 0.32 1.34 -19.35
C ASN A 137 0.88 1.62 -20.74
N ASP A 138 2.10 2.15 -20.80
CA ASP A 138 2.90 2.13 -22.01
C ASP A 138 3.52 0.74 -22.18
N LEU A 139 3.10 0.05 -23.25
CA LEU A 139 3.51 -1.33 -23.51
C LEU A 139 5.01 -1.48 -23.81
N LYS A 140 5.68 -0.41 -24.22
CA LYS A 140 7.14 -0.40 -24.47
C LYS A 140 7.91 -0.60 -23.16
N HIS A 141 7.40 -0.06 -22.06
CA HIS A 141 8.04 -0.09 -20.75
C HIS A 141 7.41 -1.09 -19.78
N PHE A 142 6.40 -1.85 -20.24
CA PHE A 142 5.75 -2.89 -19.46
C PHE A 142 6.25 -4.28 -19.85
N HIS A 143 7.04 -4.91 -19.01
CA HIS A 143 7.64 -6.22 -19.23
C HIS A 143 6.89 -7.30 -18.46
N ILE A 144 6.76 -8.48 -19.07
CA ILE A 144 6.07 -9.64 -18.47
C ILE A 144 7.05 -10.79 -18.44
N ALA A 145 7.22 -11.41 -17.26
CA ALA A 145 7.94 -12.65 -17.07
C ALA A 145 6.94 -13.78 -16.75
N ARG A 146 7.17 -14.96 -17.30
CA ARG A 146 6.36 -16.17 -17.10
C ARG A 146 7.24 -17.30 -16.59
N PRO A 147 7.44 -17.37 -15.27
CA PRO A 147 8.24 -18.42 -14.66
C PRO A 147 7.52 -19.78 -14.73
N ASN A 148 8.29 -20.87 -14.88
CA ASN A 148 7.75 -22.23 -14.91
C ASN A 148 7.38 -22.75 -13.51
N ASN A 149 7.97 -22.19 -12.47
CA ASN A 149 7.74 -22.57 -11.07
C ASN A 149 7.99 -21.38 -10.14
N LEU A 150 7.68 -21.58 -8.85
CA LEU A 150 7.80 -20.53 -7.83
C LEU A 150 9.26 -20.13 -7.57
N GLU A 151 10.20 -21.07 -7.64
CA GLU A 151 11.63 -20.83 -7.45
C GLU A 151 12.17 -19.87 -8.51
N GLU A 152 11.85 -20.13 -9.77
CA GLU A 152 12.22 -19.26 -10.89
C GLU A 152 11.60 -17.87 -10.75
N ALA A 153 10.33 -17.78 -10.32
CA ALA A 153 9.67 -16.52 -10.04
C ALA A 153 10.39 -15.71 -8.96
N ILE A 154 10.83 -16.37 -7.89
CA ILE A 154 11.59 -15.75 -6.79
C ILE A 154 12.94 -15.23 -7.29
N ASP A 155 13.64 -16.01 -8.09
CA ASP A 155 14.95 -15.62 -8.61
C ASP A 155 14.83 -14.47 -9.62
N LEU A 156 13.81 -14.47 -10.49
CA LEU A 156 13.48 -13.34 -11.37
C LEU A 156 13.20 -12.06 -10.57
N ALA A 157 12.40 -12.15 -9.50
CA ALA A 157 12.09 -11.01 -8.66
C ALA A 157 13.34 -10.45 -7.95
N ASP A 158 14.20 -11.32 -7.44
CA ASP A 158 15.47 -10.94 -6.79
C ASP A 158 16.41 -10.21 -7.75
N VAL A 159 16.62 -10.78 -8.94
CA VAL A 159 17.47 -10.17 -9.99
C VAL A 159 16.90 -8.81 -10.41
N ALA A 160 15.59 -8.73 -10.64
CA ALA A 160 14.94 -7.49 -11.05
C ALA A 160 15.08 -6.39 -10.00
N VAL A 161 14.87 -6.70 -8.73
CA VAL A 161 15.01 -5.74 -7.63
C VAL A 161 16.45 -5.29 -7.47
N ARG A 162 17.42 -6.24 -7.43
CA ARG A 162 18.85 -5.91 -7.28
C ARG A 162 19.42 -5.11 -8.45
N SER A 163 18.83 -5.23 -9.64
CA SER A 163 19.27 -4.45 -10.81
C SER A 163 19.01 -2.94 -10.67
N LYS A 164 18.10 -2.52 -9.77
CA LYS A 164 17.63 -1.12 -9.62
C LYS A 164 17.06 -0.50 -10.92
N GLN A 165 16.82 -1.31 -11.98
CA GLN A 165 16.37 -0.81 -13.29
C GLN A 165 14.84 -0.73 -13.42
N PHE A 166 14.10 -1.37 -12.53
CA PHE A 166 12.65 -1.37 -12.55
C PHE A 166 12.09 -0.41 -11.49
N GLY A 167 11.19 0.47 -11.89
CA GLY A 167 10.46 1.33 -10.94
C GLY A 167 9.47 0.55 -10.09
N ILE A 168 8.90 -0.54 -10.67
CA ILE A 168 7.98 -1.44 -9.97
C ILE A 168 8.18 -2.88 -10.43
N VAL A 169 8.12 -3.82 -9.46
CA VAL A 169 8.06 -5.26 -9.68
C VAL A 169 6.76 -5.78 -9.05
N ILE A 170 5.89 -6.38 -9.87
CA ILE A 170 4.61 -6.97 -9.44
C ILE A 170 4.75 -8.49 -9.48
N PHE A 171 4.44 -9.17 -8.37
CA PHE A 171 4.44 -10.63 -8.25
C PHE A 171 2.99 -11.12 -8.12
N ASP A 172 2.43 -11.69 -9.18
CA ASP A 172 1.02 -12.10 -9.23
C ASP A 172 0.87 -13.60 -9.57
N SER A 173 0.62 -14.45 -8.58
CA SER A 173 0.52 -14.17 -7.16
C SER A 173 1.46 -15.09 -6.37
N VAL A 174 1.81 -14.65 -5.16
CA VAL A 174 2.64 -15.46 -4.24
C VAL A 174 1.92 -16.72 -3.74
N THR A 175 0.63 -16.83 -3.98
CA THR A 175 -0.22 -17.97 -3.57
C THR A 175 -0.53 -18.94 -4.70
N ALA A 176 -0.25 -18.59 -5.96
CA ALA A 176 -0.51 -19.42 -7.13
C ALA A 176 0.72 -20.21 -7.60
N GLY A 177 1.90 -19.66 -7.38
CA GLY A 177 3.13 -20.35 -7.77
C GLY A 177 3.24 -21.72 -7.11
N VAL A 178 3.32 -22.79 -7.91
CA VAL A 178 3.52 -24.15 -7.41
C VAL A 178 5.01 -24.38 -7.22
N PRO A 179 5.48 -24.73 -6.02
CA PRO A 179 6.88 -25.10 -5.81
C PRO A 179 7.23 -26.34 -6.63
N LYS A 180 8.43 -26.37 -7.21
CA LYS A 180 8.90 -27.48 -8.05
C LYS A 180 8.76 -28.84 -7.35
N GLU A 181 9.08 -28.89 -6.06
CA GLU A 181 8.96 -30.10 -5.23
C GLU A 181 7.52 -30.48 -4.87
N ALA A 182 6.55 -29.57 -5.02
CA ALA A 182 5.14 -29.85 -4.71
C ALA A 182 4.44 -30.64 -5.82
N LEU A 183 5.02 -30.69 -7.03
CA LEU A 183 4.52 -31.50 -8.13
C LEU A 183 4.56 -33.01 -7.80
N ASP A 184 5.49 -33.42 -6.91
CA ASP A 184 5.68 -34.81 -6.50
C ASP A 184 5.04 -35.16 -5.15
N LYS A 185 4.50 -34.18 -4.40
CA LYS A 185 3.96 -34.39 -3.05
C LYS A 185 2.45 -34.51 -3.00
N LYS A 186 1.98 -35.53 -2.28
CA LYS A 186 0.56 -35.96 -2.25
C LYS A 186 -0.30 -35.30 -1.16
N THR A 187 0.26 -34.57 -0.16
CA THR A 187 -0.53 -34.03 0.95
C THR A 187 -0.62 -32.50 0.94
N GLU A 188 -1.80 -31.95 1.21
CA GLU A 188 -2.05 -30.51 1.28
C GLU A 188 -1.18 -29.82 2.37
N LYS A 189 -0.99 -30.46 3.52
CA LYS A 189 -0.17 -29.92 4.63
C LYS A 189 1.28 -29.67 4.19
N ASP A 190 1.87 -30.61 3.45
CA ASP A 190 3.24 -30.50 2.95
C ASP A 190 3.37 -29.36 1.94
N GLN A 191 2.35 -29.20 1.09
CA GLN A 191 2.29 -28.08 0.13
C GLN A 191 2.22 -26.72 0.84
N TYR A 192 1.41 -26.59 1.90
CA TYR A 192 1.33 -25.36 2.69
C TYR A 192 2.66 -25.01 3.38
N ALA A 193 3.31 -25.97 3.99
CA ALA A 193 4.60 -25.76 4.65
C ALA A 193 5.69 -25.33 3.64
N LEU A 194 5.70 -25.95 2.47
CA LEU A 194 6.63 -25.62 1.40
C LEU A 194 6.36 -24.21 0.85
N GLN A 195 5.11 -23.86 0.61
CA GLN A 195 4.70 -22.51 0.20
C GLN A 195 5.16 -21.46 1.22
N ALA A 196 4.99 -21.72 2.51
CA ALA A 196 5.42 -20.81 3.56
C ALA A 196 6.94 -20.58 3.56
N ARG A 197 7.73 -21.65 3.39
CA ARG A 197 9.20 -21.56 3.28
C ARG A 197 9.62 -20.75 2.05
N ARG A 198 8.97 -20.96 0.89
CA ARG A 198 9.30 -20.23 -0.35
C ARG A 198 8.92 -18.76 -0.25
N ASN A 199 7.74 -18.45 0.31
CA ASN A 199 7.34 -17.07 0.57
C ASN A 199 8.30 -16.38 1.55
N GLY A 200 8.79 -17.09 2.59
CA GLY A 200 9.83 -16.59 3.48
C GLY A 200 11.12 -16.25 2.73
N LYS A 201 11.60 -17.16 1.85
CA LYS A 201 12.78 -16.92 1.02
C LYS A 201 12.58 -15.73 0.07
N LEU A 202 11.41 -15.61 -0.57
CA LEU A 202 11.06 -14.48 -1.44
C LEU A 202 11.25 -13.15 -0.71
N VAL A 203 10.55 -12.97 0.42
CA VAL A 203 10.58 -11.67 1.12
C VAL A 203 11.93 -11.35 1.74
N GLN A 204 12.71 -12.36 2.18
CA GLN A 204 14.08 -12.16 2.65
C GLN A 204 14.99 -11.65 1.52
N LYS A 205 14.95 -12.26 0.33
CA LYS A 205 15.70 -11.82 -0.84
C LYS A 205 15.32 -10.40 -1.25
N LEU A 206 14.02 -10.13 -1.39
CA LEU A 206 13.51 -8.80 -1.76
C LEU A 206 13.89 -7.74 -0.73
N THR A 207 13.73 -8.02 0.57
CA THR A 207 14.13 -7.09 1.63
C THR A 207 15.62 -6.79 1.57
N SER A 208 16.46 -7.81 1.43
CA SER A 208 17.92 -7.63 1.28
C SER A 208 18.27 -6.82 0.02
N GLY A 209 17.56 -7.05 -1.11
CA GLY A 209 17.80 -6.30 -2.35
C GLY A 209 17.33 -4.85 -2.32
N LEU A 210 16.42 -4.50 -1.40
CA LEU A 210 15.90 -3.15 -1.21
C LEU A 210 16.69 -2.35 -0.17
N GLN A 211 17.48 -3.00 0.70
CA GLN A 211 18.27 -2.30 1.71
C GLN A 211 19.39 -1.49 1.05
N PRO A 212 19.59 -0.21 1.44
CA PRO A 212 20.74 0.55 1.00
C PRO A 212 22.03 -0.04 1.58
N ALA A 213 23.10 0.04 0.82
CA ALA A 213 24.44 -0.34 1.29
C ALA A 213 25.01 0.72 2.23
N ASP A 214 24.65 1.98 2.00
CA ASP A 214 25.02 3.16 2.79
C ASP A 214 23.76 3.98 3.06
N LEU A 215 23.47 4.24 4.33
CA LEU A 215 22.28 4.99 4.75
C LEU A 215 22.40 6.51 4.48
N GLN A 216 23.59 7.00 4.25
CA GLN A 216 23.88 8.43 3.99
C GLN A 216 24.06 8.71 2.49
N ASP A 217 24.26 7.68 1.65
CA ASP A 217 24.39 7.82 0.20
C ASP A 217 23.04 7.63 -0.51
N PRO A 218 22.46 8.69 -1.11
CA PRO A 218 21.23 8.57 -1.90
C PRO A 218 21.29 7.56 -3.03
N ASP A 219 22.44 7.36 -3.65
CA ASP A 219 22.63 6.45 -4.79
C ASP A 219 22.68 4.99 -4.34
N SER A 220 22.92 4.74 -3.05
CA SER A 220 22.87 3.39 -2.48
C SER A 220 21.44 2.84 -2.37
N TYR A 221 20.43 3.71 -2.29
CA TYR A 221 19.03 3.33 -2.14
C TYR A 221 18.49 2.64 -3.39
N ASN A 222 17.67 1.64 -3.16
CA ASN A 222 16.94 0.95 -4.21
C ASN A 222 15.48 1.39 -4.19
N ASP A 223 15.10 2.20 -5.13
CA ASP A 223 13.78 2.83 -5.24
C ASP A 223 12.70 1.91 -5.88
N THR A 224 13.02 0.65 -6.14
CA THR A 224 12.05 -0.29 -6.72
C THR A 224 10.88 -0.54 -5.77
N LEU A 225 9.66 -0.21 -6.20
CA LEU A 225 8.45 -0.59 -5.47
C LEU A 225 8.12 -2.05 -5.77
N VAL A 226 8.00 -2.89 -4.75
CA VAL A 226 7.57 -4.28 -4.92
C VAL A 226 6.11 -4.42 -4.48
N VAL A 227 5.28 -4.97 -5.37
CA VAL A 227 3.87 -5.28 -5.09
C VAL A 227 3.67 -6.78 -5.13
N LEU A 228 3.37 -7.36 -3.98
CA LEU A 228 3.02 -8.77 -3.85
C LEU A 228 1.50 -8.93 -3.86
N ILE A 229 0.98 -9.83 -4.67
CA ILE A 229 -0.44 -10.17 -4.71
C ILE A 229 -0.66 -11.52 -4.06
N ALA A 230 -1.65 -11.61 -3.15
CA ALA A 230 -2.02 -12.86 -2.48
C ALA A 230 -3.53 -13.09 -2.50
N HIS A 231 -3.94 -14.35 -2.68
CA HIS A 231 -5.34 -14.75 -2.57
C HIS A 231 -5.66 -15.23 -1.17
N LEU A 232 -6.84 -14.84 -0.69
CA LEU A 232 -7.42 -15.37 0.53
C LEU A 232 -7.94 -16.79 0.29
N ARG A 233 -7.71 -17.66 1.26
CA ARG A 233 -8.37 -18.97 1.37
C ARG A 233 -9.04 -19.09 2.73
N ASN A 234 -10.07 -19.91 2.81
CA ASN A 234 -10.74 -20.22 4.06
C ASN A 234 -10.07 -21.43 4.72
N LYS A 235 -9.72 -21.29 5.99
CA LYS A 235 -9.30 -22.43 6.82
C LYS A 235 -10.55 -23.27 7.14
N VAL A 236 -10.50 -24.56 6.86
CA VAL A 236 -11.55 -25.50 7.23
C VAL A 236 -11.50 -25.74 8.75
N GLY A 237 -12.66 -25.76 9.42
CA GLY A 237 -12.77 -26.10 10.84
C GLY A 237 -12.51 -24.95 11.82
N VAL A 238 -12.44 -23.71 11.38
CA VAL A 238 -12.32 -22.55 12.29
C VAL A 238 -13.67 -22.19 12.86
N VAL A 239 -13.86 -22.43 14.17
CA VAL A 239 -15.10 -22.14 14.92
C VAL A 239 -15.09 -20.71 15.49
N TYR A 240 -13.92 -20.19 15.87
CA TYR A 240 -13.74 -18.84 16.40
C TYR A 240 -12.71 -18.03 15.61
N GLY A 241 -12.97 -16.73 15.43
CA GLY A 241 -12.10 -15.82 14.69
C GLY A 241 -12.38 -15.82 13.18
N SER A 242 -11.49 -15.16 12.39
CA SER A 242 -11.63 -15.11 10.94
C SER A 242 -11.15 -16.40 10.30
N PRO A 243 -11.98 -17.09 9.51
CA PRO A 243 -11.53 -18.25 8.76
C PRO A 243 -10.58 -17.88 7.60
N GLU A 244 -10.53 -16.61 7.23
CA GLU A 244 -9.72 -16.14 6.12
C GLU A 244 -8.23 -16.13 6.46
N THR A 245 -7.42 -16.69 5.58
CA THR A 245 -5.95 -16.72 5.72
C THR A 245 -5.26 -16.53 4.38
N ILE A 246 -4.04 -16.02 4.42
CA ILE A 246 -3.11 -16.02 3.27
C ILE A 246 -2.24 -17.27 3.43
N PRO A 247 -2.28 -18.24 2.51
CA PRO A 247 -1.42 -19.42 2.56
C PRO A 247 0.06 -19.03 2.63
N GLY A 248 0.77 -19.49 3.67
CA GLY A 248 2.17 -19.13 3.87
C GLY A 248 2.42 -17.63 4.08
N GLY A 249 1.41 -16.88 4.61
CA GLY A 249 1.39 -15.43 4.60
C GLY A 249 2.09 -14.72 5.75
N GLU A 250 2.53 -15.41 6.81
CA GLU A 250 3.12 -14.75 7.98
C GLU A 250 4.41 -13.98 7.61
N ALA A 251 5.34 -14.61 6.89
CA ALA A 251 6.54 -13.92 6.43
C ALA A 251 6.23 -12.72 5.50
N LEU A 252 5.23 -12.88 4.60
CA LEU A 252 4.77 -11.79 3.73
C LEU A 252 4.29 -10.59 4.55
N LYS A 253 3.52 -10.83 5.61
CA LYS A 253 3.01 -9.77 6.49
C LYS A 253 4.13 -9.07 7.25
N HIS A 254 5.10 -9.82 7.78
CA HIS A 254 6.20 -9.24 8.57
C HIS A 254 7.10 -8.32 7.75
N HIS A 255 7.40 -8.68 6.52
CA HIS A 255 8.29 -7.92 5.64
C HIS A 255 7.59 -6.79 4.87
N SER A 256 6.26 -6.81 4.74
CA SER A 256 5.53 -5.78 4.01
C SER A 256 5.41 -4.49 4.80
N SER A 257 5.65 -3.38 4.13
CA SER A 257 5.48 -2.02 4.67
C SER A 257 4.00 -1.60 4.70
N TYR A 258 3.25 -2.01 3.68
CA TYR A 258 1.80 -1.93 3.65
C TYR A 258 1.18 -3.30 3.47
N ILE A 259 0.11 -3.57 4.22
CA ILE A 259 -0.77 -4.74 4.02
C ILE A 259 -2.16 -4.21 3.74
N ILE A 260 -2.60 -4.39 2.50
CA ILE A 260 -3.83 -3.78 1.97
C ILE A 260 -4.81 -4.88 1.57
N LYS A 261 -5.93 -4.95 2.28
CA LYS A 261 -7.02 -5.86 1.95
C LYS A 261 -7.92 -5.23 0.90
N VAL A 262 -8.13 -5.93 -0.21
CA VAL A 262 -9.00 -5.50 -1.30
C VAL A 262 -10.22 -6.42 -1.35
N ARG A 263 -11.42 -5.85 -1.26
CA ARG A 263 -12.69 -6.59 -1.35
C ARG A 263 -13.60 -6.01 -2.43
N PRO A 264 -14.35 -6.88 -3.12
CA PRO A 264 -15.38 -6.40 -4.03
C PRO A 264 -16.56 -5.82 -3.23
N GLY A 265 -17.11 -4.72 -3.70
CA GLY A 265 -18.36 -4.12 -3.23
C GLY A 265 -19.52 -4.34 -4.18
N ALA A 266 -20.53 -3.49 -4.12
CA ALA A 266 -21.71 -3.54 -4.95
C ALA A 266 -21.40 -3.39 -6.44
N LYS A 267 -22.21 -3.99 -7.30
CA LYS A 267 -22.19 -3.75 -8.75
C LYS A 267 -22.78 -2.36 -9.05
N LEU A 268 -22.16 -1.63 -9.95
CA LEU A 268 -22.67 -0.37 -10.47
C LEU A 268 -23.44 -0.65 -11.76
N THR A 269 -24.73 -0.34 -11.77
CA THR A 269 -25.61 -0.57 -12.92
C THR A 269 -26.07 0.75 -13.53
N LYS A 270 -26.17 0.78 -14.85
CA LYS A 270 -26.78 1.87 -15.62
C LYS A 270 -27.57 1.25 -16.77
N ASN A 271 -28.86 1.59 -16.85
CA ASN A 271 -29.77 1.00 -17.85
C ASN A 271 -29.67 -0.54 -17.87
N GLU A 272 -29.81 -1.17 -16.70
CA GLU A 272 -29.74 -2.63 -16.46
C GLU A 272 -28.40 -3.31 -16.78
N LYS A 273 -27.42 -2.56 -17.33
CA LYS A 273 -26.08 -3.07 -17.63
C LYS A 273 -25.12 -2.78 -16.47
N VAL A 274 -24.30 -3.75 -16.12
CA VAL A 274 -23.22 -3.57 -15.15
C VAL A 274 -22.12 -2.77 -15.81
N VAL A 275 -21.88 -1.54 -15.32
CA VAL A 275 -20.89 -0.61 -15.87
C VAL A 275 -19.62 -0.49 -15.00
N GLY A 276 -19.64 -1.06 -13.80
CA GLY A 276 -18.55 -1.00 -12.85
C GLY A 276 -18.88 -1.74 -11.56
N ARG A 277 -18.04 -1.53 -10.57
CA ARG A 277 -18.27 -2.03 -9.20
C ARG A 277 -17.61 -1.15 -8.17
N GLU A 278 -18.09 -1.23 -6.96
CA GLU A 278 -17.39 -0.71 -5.79
C GLU A 278 -16.20 -1.62 -5.44
N MET A 279 -15.12 -1.01 -4.98
CA MET A 279 -13.97 -1.68 -4.41
C MET A 279 -13.71 -1.13 -3.01
N LYS A 280 -13.57 -2.03 -2.04
CA LYS A 280 -13.29 -1.69 -0.63
C LYS A 280 -11.82 -1.94 -0.36
N PHE A 281 -11.14 -0.94 0.18
CA PHE A 281 -9.76 -1.02 0.61
C PHE A 281 -9.70 -0.90 2.13
N HIS A 282 -8.88 -1.71 2.75
CA HIS A 282 -8.60 -1.66 4.18
C HIS A 282 -7.09 -1.81 4.39
N ILE A 283 -6.51 -0.90 5.14
CA ILE A 283 -5.09 -0.93 5.49
C ILE A 283 -4.96 -1.69 6.80
N ASP A 284 -4.60 -2.98 6.75
CA ASP A 284 -4.42 -3.79 7.95
C ASP A 284 -3.15 -3.40 8.72
N ARG A 285 -2.11 -3.00 7.96
CA ARG A 285 -0.83 -2.58 8.51
C ARG A 285 -0.19 -1.51 7.64
N SER A 286 0.46 -0.57 8.29
CA SER A 286 1.32 0.43 7.69
C SER A 286 2.55 0.68 8.56
N LYS A 287 3.70 0.96 7.91
CA LYS A 287 4.89 1.54 8.53
C LYS A 287 5.01 3.05 8.29
N TYR A 288 4.14 3.64 7.45
CA TYR A 288 4.28 5.01 6.93
C TYR A 288 3.00 5.84 7.05
N SER A 289 1.94 5.29 7.61
CA SER A 289 0.65 5.97 7.81
C SER A 289 -0.15 5.27 8.91
N VAL A 290 -1.27 5.87 9.30
CA VAL A 290 -2.18 5.26 10.28
C VAL A 290 -2.74 3.93 9.73
N PRO A 291 -2.60 2.81 10.46
CA PRO A 291 -3.21 1.53 10.07
C PRO A 291 -4.69 1.45 10.46
N LEU A 292 -5.35 0.35 10.08
CA LEU A 292 -6.76 0.02 10.41
C LEU A 292 -7.80 0.98 9.84
N VAL A 293 -7.41 1.77 8.83
CA VAL A 293 -8.31 2.66 8.09
C VAL A 293 -8.87 1.96 6.85
N SER A 294 -10.09 2.34 6.46
CA SER A 294 -10.75 1.74 5.31
C SER A 294 -11.62 2.72 4.53
N GLY A 295 -11.92 2.38 3.30
CA GLY A 295 -12.83 3.16 2.47
C GLY A 295 -13.37 2.38 1.28
N VAL A 296 -14.29 3.00 0.55
CA VAL A 296 -14.92 2.44 -0.63
C VAL A 296 -14.78 3.41 -1.79
N THR A 297 -14.41 2.92 -2.95
CA THR A 297 -14.37 3.68 -4.21
C THR A 297 -15.07 2.93 -5.32
N GLU A 298 -15.55 3.65 -6.32
CA GLU A 298 -16.16 3.08 -7.52
C GLU A 298 -15.10 2.90 -8.59
N PHE A 299 -15.12 1.74 -9.25
CA PHE A 299 -14.33 1.49 -10.46
C PHE A 299 -15.27 1.23 -11.65
N TYR A 300 -15.10 2.00 -12.73
CA TYR A 300 -15.83 1.84 -13.98
C TYR A 300 -15.02 1.01 -14.97
N PHE A 301 -15.70 0.15 -15.74
CA PHE A 301 -15.06 -0.77 -16.67
C PHE A 301 -14.75 -0.16 -18.04
N SER A 302 -15.51 0.86 -18.47
CA SER A 302 -15.35 1.47 -19.78
C SER A 302 -15.64 2.98 -19.76
N PRO A 303 -14.63 3.85 -19.92
CA PRO A 303 -13.19 3.53 -19.83
C PRO A 303 -12.81 3.09 -18.42
N PRO A 304 -11.81 2.19 -18.27
CA PRO A 304 -11.42 1.70 -16.94
C PRO A 304 -10.80 2.83 -16.11
N LYS A 305 -11.46 3.17 -14.99
CA LYS A 305 -11.00 4.23 -14.08
C LYS A 305 -11.69 4.17 -12.73
N PHE A 306 -10.98 4.63 -11.71
CA PHE A 306 -11.57 4.95 -10.42
C PHE A 306 -12.36 6.27 -10.47
N ASN A 307 -13.43 6.37 -9.70
CA ASN A 307 -14.19 7.61 -9.55
C ASN A 307 -13.54 8.54 -8.53
N ASN A 308 -12.34 9.01 -8.87
CA ASN A 308 -11.56 9.91 -7.99
C ASN A 308 -12.29 11.22 -7.71
N ALA A 309 -13.16 11.68 -8.63
CA ALA A 309 -13.96 12.88 -8.43
C ALA A 309 -14.96 12.72 -7.28
N LYS A 310 -15.67 11.59 -7.21
CA LYS A 310 -16.57 11.28 -6.10
C LYS A 310 -15.81 11.18 -4.78
N VAL A 311 -14.67 10.49 -4.78
CA VAL A 311 -13.80 10.37 -3.60
C VAL A 311 -13.35 11.76 -3.12
N LEU A 312 -12.83 12.60 -4.03
CA LEU A 312 -12.38 13.95 -3.70
C LEU A 312 -13.49 14.76 -3.02
N LEU A 313 -14.66 14.82 -3.63
CA LEU A 313 -15.79 15.59 -3.09
C LEU A 313 -16.26 15.05 -1.74
N THR A 314 -16.38 13.74 -1.61
CA THR A 314 -16.83 13.10 -0.36
C THR A 314 -15.88 13.43 0.78
N TYR A 315 -14.60 13.12 0.63
CA TYR A 315 -13.63 13.30 1.69
C TYR A 315 -13.29 14.78 1.92
N ALA A 316 -13.15 15.62 0.87
CA ALA A 316 -12.92 17.05 1.05
C ALA A 316 -14.08 17.75 1.76
N THR A 317 -15.33 17.28 1.58
CA THR A 317 -16.48 17.78 2.33
C THR A 317 -16.47 17.27 3.77
N GLN A 318 -16.16 15.99 3.99
CA GLN A 318 -16.07 15.38 5.32
C GLN A 318 -15.01 16.07 6.20
N TYR A 319 -13.86 16.40 5.62
CA TYR A 319 -12.76 17.10 6.31
C TYR A 319 -12.87 18.63 6.29
N GLY A 320 -14.01 19.18 5.84
CA GLY A 320 -14.29 20.62 5.88
C GLY A 320 -13.48 21.49 4.91
N ILE A 321 -12.70 20.87 4.00
CA ILE A 321 -11.95 21.57 2.95
C ILE A 321 -12.91 22.19 1.93
N ILE A 322 -13.93 21.44 1.53
CA ILE A 322 -15.07 21.92 0.74
C ILE A 322 -16.26 22.07 1.70
N LYS A 323 -16.84 23.25 1.76
CA LYS A 323 -18.06 23.49 2.56
C LYS A 323 -19.29 23.18 1.73
N ARG A 324 -20.29 22.55 2.35
CA ARG A 324 -21.58 22.23 1.74
C ARG A 324 -22.73 22.79 2.57
N GLY A 325 -23.63 23.54 1.93
CA GLY A 325 -24.89 24.03 2.51
C GLY A 325 -26.05 23.70 1.57
N GLY A 326 -26.80 22.63 1.87
CA GLY A 326 -27.84 22.12 0.98
C GLY A 326 -27.29 21.71 -0.40
N ALA A 327 -27.75 22.38 -1.46
CA ALA A 327 -27.27 22.16 -2.82
C ALA A 327 -26.01 23.00 -3.21
N MET A 328 -25.61 23.94 -2.34
CA MET A 328 -24.47 24.82 -2.59
C MET A 328 -23.17 24.19 -2.08
N TYR A 329 -22.12 24.35 -2.85
CA TYR A 329 -20.75 23.94 -2.52
C TYR A 329 -19.83 25.14 -2.61
N SER A 330 -18.86 25.26 -1.70
CA SER A 330 -17.88 26.35 -1.72
C SER A 330 -16.47 25.87 -1.39
N TYR A 331 -15.50 26.48 -2.08
CA TYR A 331 -14.07 26.34 -1.83
C TYR A 331 -13.39 27.69 -2.06
N GLY A 332 -12.83 28.31 -1.02
CA GLY A 332 -12.38 29.69 -1.06
C GLY A 332 -13.53 30.61 -1.51
N ASP A 333 -13.27 31.42 -2.54
CA ASP A 333 -14.25 32.36 -3.12
C ASP A 333 -15.22 31.69 -4.12
N ILE A 334 -14.97 30.43 -4.47
CA ILE A 334 -15.84 29.69 -5.38
C ILE A 334 -17.10 29.24 -4.65
N LYS A 335 -18.27 29.64 -5.16
CA LYS A 335 -19.58 29.21 -4.69
C LYS A 335 -20.44 28.81 -5.86
N VAL A 336 -20.82 27.53 -5.92
CA VAL A 336 -21.58 26.96 -7.05
C VAL A 336 -22.68 26.02 -6.58
N LYS A 337 -23.71 25.83 -7.41
CA LYS A 337 -24.81 24.91 -7.12
C LYS A 337 -24.51 23.54 -7.76
N GLY A 338 -24.37 22.53 -6.91
CA GLY A 338 -24.19 21.14 -7.36
C GLY A 338 -22.73 20.69 -7.51
N GLN A 339 -22.52 19.39 -7.31
CA GLN A 339 -21.20 18.75 -7.32
C GLN A 339 -20.53 18.83 -8.70
N LYS A 340 -21.31 18.67 -9.78
CA LYS A 340 -20.78 18.65 -11.15
C LYS A 340 -20.19 20.01 -11.52
N GLU A 341 -20.89 21.07 -11.19
CA GLU A 341 -20.43 22.45 -11.46
C GLU A 341 -19.16 22.77 -10.66
N LEU A 342 -19.14 22.39 -9.38
CA LEU A 342 -17.93 22.55 -8.58
C LEU A 342 -16.72 21.86 -9.21
N LEU A 343 -16.86 20.60 -9.64
CA LEU A 343 -15.75 19.84 -10.23
C LEU A 343 -15.25 20.49 -11.54
N ILE A 344 -16.16 21.01 -12.38
CA ILE A 344 -15.81 21.72 -13.61
C ILE A 344 -15.01 22.97 -13.26
N THR A 345 -15.53 23.82 -12.39
CA THR A 345 -14.88 25.07 -11.96
C THR A 345 -13.52 24.82 -11.32
N LEU A 346 -13.41 23.82 -10.43
CA LEU A 346 -12.13 23.47 -9.79
C LEU A 346 -11.10 22.95 -10.80
N LYS A 347 -11.55 22.20 -11.82
CA LYS A 347 -10.68 21.73 -12.90
C LYS A 347 -10.19 22.86 -13.76
N GLU A 348 -11.07 23.77 -14.21
CA GLU A 348 -10.74 24.93 -15.01
C GLU A 348 -9.76 25.87 -14.33
N LYS A 349 -9.88 26.02 -13.00
CA LYS A 349 -8.96 26.81 -12.17
C LYS A 349 -7.70 26.05 -11.74
N GLY A 350 -7.50 24.79 -12.13
CA GLY A 350 -6.32 24.00 -11.78
C GLY A 350 -6.22 23.61 -10.27
N LEU A 351 -7.31 23.74 -9.50
CA LEU A 351 -7.32 23.59 -8.04
C LEU A 351 -7.43 22.14 -7.54
N LEU A 352 -7.69 21.19 -8.44
CA LEU A 352 -7.89 19.77 -8.03
C LEU A 352 -6.65 19.17 -7.34
N SER A 353 -5.44 19.53 -7.81
CA SER A 353 -4.19 19.02 -7.22
C SER A 353 -3.97 19.59 -5.81
N GLU A 354 -4.24 20.88 -5.64
CA GLU A 354 -4.14 21.56 -4.33
C GLU A 354 -5.09 20.94 -3.31
N ILE A 355 -6.37 20.73 -3.70
CA ILE A 355 -7.37 20.11 -2.83
C ILE A 355 -6.97 18.67 -2.47
N LYS A 356 -6.43 17.91 -3.43
CA LYS A 356 -5.90 16.56 -3.16
C LYS A 356 -4.80 16.59 -2.11
N GLN A 357 -3.83 17.49 -2.24
CA GLN A 357 -2.71 17.62 -1.28
C GLN A 357 -3.21 18.04 0.11
N LYS A 358 -4.07 19.05 0.18
CA LYS A 358 -4.71 19.48 1.45
C LYS A 358 -5.48 18.33 2.10
N LEU A 359 -6.17 17.51 1.30
CA LEU A 359 -6.95 16.39 1.81
C LEU A 359 -6.07 15.29 2.39
N ILE A 360 -4.99 14.93 1.70
CA ILE A 360 -4.02 13.93 2.17
C ILE A 360 -3.38 14.40 3.49
N LYS A 361 -2.95 15.67 3.54
CA LYS A 361 -2.37 16.26 4.74
C LYS A 361 -3.37 16.26 5.91
N ARG A 362 -4.60 16.70 5.66
CA ARG A 362 -5.65 16.77 6.70
C ARG A 362 -6.07 15.38 7.20
N PHE A 363 -6.00 14.36 6.34
CA PHE A 363 -6.25 12.98 6.73
C PHE A 363 -5.15 12.44 7.65
N ALA A 364 -3.89 12.78 7.37
CA ALA A 364 -2.75 12.38 8.19
C ALA A 364 -2.72 13.04 9.59
N GLU A 365 -3.35 14.22 9.73
CA GLU A 365 -3.43 15.00 10.98
C GLU A 365 -4.68 14.64 11.82
N ALA A 366 -5.62 13.84 11.30
CA ALA A 366 -6.90 13.51 11.94
C ALA A 366 -6.86 12.16 12.67
#